data_709d7ae1bcb348c9e3e1c39e7455e09f
#
_entry.id   709d7ae1bcb348c9e3e1c39e7455e09f
#
_cell.length_a   1.000
_cell.length_b   1.000
_cell.length_c   1.000
_cell.angle_alpha   90.00
_cell.angle_beta   90.00
_cell.angle_gamma   90.00
#
_symmetry.space_group_name_H-M   'P 1'
#
loop_
_entity.id
_entity.type
_entity.pdbx_description
1 polymer ?
#
loop_
_entity_poly.entity_id
_entity_poly.type
_entity_poly.pdbx_seq_one_letter_code
_entity_poly.pdbx_strand_id
1 'polypeptide(L)'
;MPCDFAVGVFELLTQAGAEYGLVSAGYYAIESMRLEKGYRAYGRELTPDYGPVEAGLGFACKLRTDISFLGREAVEKIRAEGPRRRLVSLVAGDPGTMMWGGELVLRDGMPVGQVTSAAWGAALGTTAGLAYIRDPAGDPVTPEFVRTGSYEVNVGGEIRAVTISLRPPFDPAGERVRGSAG
;
A
#
# COMPACT_ATOMS: atom_id res chain seq x y z
N MET A 1 -22.39 -12.96 9.97
CA MET A 1 -23.88 -12.78 9.91
C MET A 1 -24.42 -13.82 8.95
N PRO A 2 -25.49 -14.58 9.29
CA PRO A 2 -26.16 -15.47 8.34
C PRO A 2 -26.75 -14.66 7.17
N CYS A 3 -26.68 -15.22 5.95
CA CYS A 3 -27.12 -14.52 4.72
C CYS A 3 -28.59 -14.09 4.74
N ASP A 4 -29.44 -14.85 5.43
CA ASP A 4 -30.88 -14.59 5.53
C ASP A 4 -31.20 -13.22 6.19
N PHE A 5 -30.30 -12.71 7.01
CA PHE A 5 -30.45 -11.42 7.67
C PHE A 5 -29.80 -10.25 6.92
N ALA A 6 -29.08 -10.52 5.83
CA ALA A 6 -28.25 -9.50 5.17
C ALA A 6 -29.07 -8.31 4.65
N VAL A 7 -30.21 -8.59 4.01
CA VAL A 7 -31.10 -7.55 3.45
C VAL A 7 -31.68 -6.69 4.58
N GLY A 8 -32.27 -7.32 5.60
CA GLY A 8 -32.90 -6.59 6.71
C GLY A 8 -31.89 -5.74 7.49
N VAL A 9 -30.67 -6.23 7.71
CA VAL A 9 -29.60 -5.46 8.35
C VAL A 9 -29.15 -4.29 7.47
N PHE A 10 -29.01 -4.49 6.15
CA PHE A 10 -28.66 -3.41 5.22
C PHE A 10 -29.73 -2.30 5.21
N GLU A 11 -31.01 -2.67 5.13
CA GLU A 11 -32.12 -1.70 5.15
C GLU A 11 -32.17 -0.93 6.46
N LEU A 12 -32.02 -1.63 7.60
CA LEU A 12 -31.99 -1.00 8.92
C LEU A 12 -30.83 -0.01 9.06
N LEU A 13 -29.63 -0.40 8.63
CA LEU A 13 -28.46 0.48 8.66
C LEU A 13 -28.63 1.69 7.74
N THR A 14 -29.17 1.49 6.54
CA THR A 14 -29.42 2.57 5.59
C THR A 14 -30.43 3.57 6.15
N GLN A 15 -31.53 3.08 6.76
CA GLN A 15 -32.52 3.93 7.38
C GLN A 15 -31.95 4.70 8.57
N ALA A 16 -31.30 4.02 9.51
CA ALA A 16 -30.70 4.65 10.67
C ALA A 16 -29.55 5.60 10.35
N GLY A 17 -28.81 5.33 9.28
CA GLY A 17 -27.67 6.14 8.84
C GLY A 17 -28.03 7.38 8.03
N ALA A 18 -29.28 7.47 7.55
CA ALA A 18 -29.69 8.57 6.67
C ALA A 18 -29.50 9.96 7.30
N GLU A 19 -29.84 10.12 8.57
CA GLU A 19 -29.63 11.36 9.33
C GLU A 19 -28.17 11.73 9.55
N TYR A 20 -27.27 10.74 9.47
CA TYR A 20 -25.80 10.92 9.59
C TYR A 20 -25.08 11.01 8.25
N GLY A 21 -25.84 11.11 7.13
CA GLY A 21 -25.26 11.21 5.80
C GLY A 21 -24.60 9.90 5.31
N LEU A 22 -25.09 8.74 5.76
CA LEU A 22 -24.62 7.44 5.31
C LEU A 22 -24.80 7.32 3.79
N VAL A 23 -23.72 6.96 3.09
CA VAL A 23 -23.73 6.66 1.66
C VAL A 23 -23.11 5.30 1.39
N SER A 24 -23.60 4.63 0.35
CA SER A 24 -23.01 3.37 -0.11
C SER A 24 -21.72 3.64 -0.88
N ALA A 25 -20.64 2.94 -0.52
CA ALA A 25 -19.36 2.98 -1.24
C ALA A 25 -19.14 1.66 -1.96
N GLY A 26 -18.85 1.72 -3.26
CA GLY A 26 -18.54 0.54 -4.06
C GLY A 26 -17.15 -0.03 -3.74
N TYR A 27 -16.90 -1.27 -4.13
CA TYR A 27 -15.64 -1.96 -3.90
C TYR A 27 -14.44 -1.22 -4.51
N TYR A 28 -14.59 -0.66 -5.71
CA TYR A 28 -13.52 0.12 -6.34
C TYR A 28 -13.23 1.44 -5.61
N ALA A 29 -14.22 2.05 -4.97
CA ALA A 29 -14.01 3.22 -4.13
C ALA A 29 -13.16 2.87 -2.89
N ILE A 30 -13.44 1.72 -2.25
CA ILE A 30 -12.65 1.21 -1.13
C ILE A 30 -11.21 0.92 -1.58
N GLU A 31 -11.04 0.31 -2.76
CA GLU A 31 -9.74 0.01 -3.35
C GLU A 31 -8.93 1.29 -3.61
N SER A 32 -9.53 2.31 -4.19
CA SER A 32 -8.92 3.63 -4.37
C SER A 32 -8.48 4.25 -3.03
N MET A 33 -9.39 4.35 -2.08
CA MET A 33 -9.12 4.96 -0.77
C MET A 33 -8.02 4.22 0.02
N ARG A 34 -7.99 2.87 -0.03
CA ARG A 34 -6.95 2.11 0.68
C ARG A 34 -5.56 2.35 0.09
N LEU A 35 -5.46 2.51 -1.25
CA LEU A 35 -4.20 2.79 -1.94
C LEU A 35 -3.66 4.17 -1.58
N GLU A 36 -4.51 5.19 -1.55
CA GLU A 36 -4.14 6.52 -1.10
C GLU A 36 -3.58 6.52 0.34
N LYS A 37 -4.14 5.66 1.20
CA LYS A 37 -3.68 5.48 2.60
C LYS A 37 -2.57 4.44 2.74
N GLY A 38 -2.11 3.83 1.64
CA GLY A 38 -1.08 2.80 1.65
C GLY A 38 -1.48 1.53 2.40
N TYR A 39 -2.77 1.22 2.53
CA TYR A 39 -3.23 0.00 3.18
C TYR A 39 -3.07 -1.21 2.25
N ARG A 40 -2.49 -2.27 2.81
CA ARG A 40 -2.18 -3.52 2.12
C ARG A 40 -3.40 -4.41 2.03
N ALA A 41 -3.58 -5.08 0.90
CA ALA A 41 -4.62 -6.08 0.71
C ALA A 41 -4.01 -7.49 0.76
N TYR A 42 -4.72 -8.43 1.42
CA TYR A 42 -4.34 -9.83 1.39
C TYR A 42 -4.56 -10.41 -0.02
N GLY A 43 -3.61 -11.22 -0.48
CA GLY A 43 -3.60 -11.76 -1.82
C GLY A 43 -2.94 -10.86 -2.88
N ARG A 44 -2.55 -9.63 -2.48
CA ARG A 44 -1.78 -8.70 -3.34
C ARG A 44 -0.46 -8.31 -2.67
N GLU A 45 -0.50 -7.39 -1.71
CA GLU A 45 0.67 -6.96 -0.94
C GLU A 45 1.03 -7.91 0.20
N LEU A 46 0.05 -8.64 0.72
CA LEU A 46 0.22 -9.60 1.80
C LEU A 46 -0.03 -11.00 1.25
N THR A 47 1.05 -11.74 1.06
CA THR A 47 1.07 -13.14 0.63
C THR A 47 2.09 -13.90 1.49
N PRO A 48 2.11 -15.23 1.46
CA PRO A 48 3.16 -16.01 2.14
C PRO A 48 4.59 -15.66 1.71
N ASP A 49 4.77 -14.99 0.55
CA ASP A 49 6.08 -14.66 -0.01
C ASP A 49 6.70 -13.39 0.60
N TYR A 50 5.91 -12.59 1.32
CA TYR A 50 6.35 -11.31 1.87
C TYR A 50 6.29 -11.28 3.38
N GLY A 51 7.43 -11.05 4.02
CA GLY A 51 7.51 -10.90 5.46
C GLY A 51 6.97 -9.54 5.96
N PRO A 52 6.60 -9.46 7.25
CA PRO A 52 6.02 -8.25 7.82
C PRO A 52 6.97 -7.03 7.77
N VAL A 53 8.29 -7.24 7.81
CA VAL A 53 9.28 -6.16 7.69
C VAL A 53 9.30 -5.62 6.26
N GLU A 54 9.27 -6.50 5.26
CA GLU A 54 9.21 -6.14 3.84
C GLU A 54 7.91 -5.38 3.50
N ALA A 55 6.78 -5.83 4.06
CA ALA A 55 5.48 -5.19 3.91
C ALA A 55 5.33 -3.87 4.70
N GLY A 56 6.33 -3.46 5.48
CA GLY A 56 6.26 -2.27 6.31
C GLY A 56 5.34 -2.42 7.53
N LEU A 57 5.06 -3.65 7.96
CA LEU A 57 4.20 -3.99 9.10
C LEU A 57 5.00 -4.50 10.32
N GLY A 58 6.30 -4.30 10.33
CA GLY A 58 7.16 -4.73 11.45
C GLY A 58 6.75 -4.15 12.81
N PHE A 59 6.02 -3.03 12.83
CA PHE A 59 5.46 -2.46 14.06
C PHE A 59 4.38 -3.33 14.72
N ALA A 60 3.68 -4.15 13.92
CA ALA A 60 2.65 -5.08 14.40
C ALA A 60 3.24 -6.33 15.06
N CYS A 61 4.52 -6.63 14.80
CA CYS A 61 5.22 -7.74 15.41
C CYS A 61 5.66 -7.35 16.83
N LYS A 62 5.29 -8.14 17.83
CA LYS A 62 5.59 -7.86 19.24
C LYS A 62 7.04 -8.18 19.62
N LEU A 63 8.01 -7.58 18.92
CA LEU A 63 9.44 -7.81 19.11
C LEU A 63 10.02 -7.16 20.39
N ARG A 64 9.29 -6.23 21.00
CA ARG A 64 9.72 -5.52 22.23
C ARG A 64 9.15 -6.14 23.51
N THR A 65 8.62 -7.34 23.43
CA THR A 65 8.01 -8.07 24.55
C THR A 65 8.61 -9.47 24.64
N ASP A 66 8.45 -10.13 25.77
CA ASP A 66 8.88 -11.53 25.97
C ASP A 66 7.87 -12.55 25.41
N ILE A 67 6.84 -12.06 24.68
CA ILE A 67 5.83 -12.94 24.08
C ILE A 67 6.48 -13.68 22.91
N SER A 68 6.55 -14.99 23.02
CA SER A 68 6.99 -15.88 21.94
C SER A 68 5.90 -16.02 20.90
N PHE A 69 6.28 -16.03 19.60
CA PHE A 69 5.40 -16.34 18.49
C PHE A 69 6.19 -17.06 17.39
N LEU A 70 5.49 -17.84 16.58
CA LEU A 70 6.09 -18.58 15.48
C LEU A 70 6.68 -17.59 14.45
N GLY A 71 7.94 -17.78 14.07
CA GLY A 71 8.65 -16.93 13.10
C GLY A 71 9.30 -15.68 13.70
N ARG A 72 9.31 -15.49 15.02
CA ARG A 72 9.95 -14.34 15.67
C ARG A 72 11.42 -14.16 15.27
N GLU A 73 12.21 -15.22 15.35
CA GLU A 73 13.63 -15.18 14.98
C GLU A 73 13.86 -14.76 13.53
N ALA A 74 13.01 -15.24 12.59
CA ALA A 74 13.09 -14.86 11.19
C ALA A 74 12.80 -13.35 10.99
N VAL A 75 11.81 -12.81 11.70
CA VAL A 75 11.49 -11.37 11.64
C VAL A 75 12.61 -10.52 12.24
N GLU A 76 13.17 -10.95 13.38
CA GLU A 76 14.31 -10.27 14.03
C GLU A 76 15.54 -10.26 13.11
N LYS A 77 15.83 -11.38 12.45
CA LYS A 77 16.92 -11.51 11.48
C LYS A 77 16.74 -10.52 10.31
N ILE A 78 15.58 -10.54 9.64
CA ILE A 78 15.31 -9.64 8.51
C ILE A 78 15.37 -8.16 8.95
N ARG A 79 14.94 -7.88 10.18
CA ARG A 79 15.01 -6.51 10.72
C ARG A 79 16.45 -6.06 10.97
N ALA A 80 17.31 -6.96 11.44
CA ALA A 80 18.73 -6.67 11.72
C ALA A 80 19.54 -6.53 10.44
N GLU A 81 19.35 -7.42 9.47
CA GLU A 81 20.07 -7.44 8.19
C GLU A 81 19.53 -6.41 7.19
N GLY A 82 18.31 -5.94 7.39
CA GLY A 82 17.55 -5.12 6.43
C GLY A 82 16.78 -5.97 5.40
N PRO A 83 15.59 -5.52 4.99
CA PRO A 83 14.78 -6.25 4.03
C PRO A 83 15.37 -6.15 2.63
N ARG A 84 15.42 -7.29 1.90
CA ARG A 84 15.87 -7.36 0.50
C ARG A 84 14.81 -6.87 -0.49
N ARG A 85 13.56 -6.81 -0.06
CA ARG A 85 12.43 -6.23 -0.78
C ARG A 85 11.69 -5.29 0.16
N ARG A 86 11.12 -4.24 -0.38
CA ARG A 86 10.37 -3.29 0.44
C ARG A 86 9.14 -2.79 -0.30
N LEU A 87 8.02 -2.83 0.40
CA LEU A 87 6.78 -2.23 -0.08
C LEU A 87 6.90 -0.70 -0.01
N VAL A 88 6.53 -0.07 -1.10
CA VAL A 88 6.48 1.39 -1.25
C VAL A 88 5.13 1.83 -1.80
N SER A 89 4.72 3.04 -1.46
CA SER A 89 3.64 3.74 -2.15
C SER A 89 4.20 4.44 -3.37
N LEU A 90 3.45 4.49 -4.46
CA LEU A 90 3.79 5.22 -5.67
C LEU A 90 2.62 6.10 -6.12
N VAL A 91 2.96 7.22 -6.76
CA VAL A 91 2.00 8.18 -7.32
C VAL A 91 2.47 8.54 -8.71
N ALA A 92 1.57 8.45 -9.69
CA ALA A 92 1.88 8.85 -11.06
C ALA A 92 2.10 10.36 -11.17
N GLY A 93 3.14 10.76 -11.90
CA GLY A 93 3.44 12.18 -12.13
C GLY A 93 2.46 12.84 -13.11
N ASP A 94 1.92 12.06 -14.04
CA ASP A 94 0.90 12.49 -14.99
C ASP A 94 -0.46 11.87 -14.64
N PRO A 95 -1.51 12.70 -14.40
CA PRO A 95 -2.87 12.19 -14.12
C PRO A 95 -3.43 11.27 -15.20
N GLY A 96 -2.99 11.40 -16.47
CA GLY A 96 -3.39 10.49 -17.54
C GLY A 96 -2.81 9.08 -17.46
N THR A 97 -1.86 8.83 -16.55
CA THR A 97 -1.24 7.53 -16.39
C THR A 97 -2.16 6.58 -15.63
N MET A 98 -2.60 5.52 -16.28
CA MET A 98 -3.45 4.48 -15.66
C MET A 98 -2.63 3.22 -15.39
N MET A 99 -2.64 2.76 -14.15
CA MET A 99 -2.01 1.52 -13.71
C MET A 99 -3.05 0.64 -13.00
N TRP A 100 -2.84 -0.68 -13.06
CA TRP A 100 -3.74 -1.68 -12.45
C TRP A 100 -3.04 -2.63 -11.49
N GLY A 101 -1.74 -2.80 -11.66
CA GLY A 101 -0.90 -3.81 -11.04
C GLY A 101 -0.28 -4.71 -12.12
N GLY A 102 0.97 -5.10 -11.88
CA GLY A 102 1.77 -5.86 -12.83
C GLY A 102 2.75 -5.02 -13.64
N GLU A 103 2.63 -3.70 -13.63
CA GLU A 103 3.56 -2.80 -14.31
C GLU A 103 4.96 -2.90 -13.72
N LEU A 104 5.97 -2.90 -14.59
CA LEU A 104 7.38 -2.93 -14.19
C LEU A 104 7.77 -1.58 -13.59
N VAL A 105 8.38 -1.59 -12.41
CA VAL A 105 8.98 -0.42 -11.77
C VAL A 105 10.44 -0.34 -12.13
N LEU A 106 10.87 0.80 -12.62
CA LEU A 106 12.27 1.13 -12.92
C LEU A 106 12.80 2.13 -11.90
N ARG A 107 14.07 2.02 -11.58
CA ARG A 107 14.85 3.01 -10.84
C ARG A 107 16.12 3.31 -11.62
N ASP A 108 16.30 4.57 -11.98
CA ASP A 108 17.46 5.01 -12.78
C ASP A 108 17.61 4.18 -14.08
N GLY A 109 16.46 3.82 -14.71
CA GLY A 109 16.38 2.99 -15.91
C GLY A 109 16.51 1.48 -15.68
N MET A 110 16.81 1.01 -14.45
CA MET A 110 16.99 -0.40 -14.15
C MET A 110 15.73 -1.01 -13.51
N PRO A 111 15.30 -2.23 -13.91
CA PRO A 111 14.18 -2.92 -13.30
C PRO A 111 14.43 -3.21 -11.81
N VAL A 112 13.58 -2.69 -10.94
CA VAL A 112 13.71 -2.88 -9.49
C VAL A 112 12.50 -3.57 -8.85
N GLY A 113 11.37 -3.69 -9.56
CA GLY A 113 10.21 -4.32 -8.98
C GLY A 113 8.97 -4.25 -9.85
N GLN A 114 7.82 -4.44 -9.20
CA GLN A 114 6.54 -4.51 -9.88
C GLN A 114 5.45 -3.86 -9.03
N VAL A 115 4.52 -3.17 -9.67
CA VAL A 115 3.29 -2.65 -9.05
C VAL A 115 2.43 -3.85 -8.63
N THR A 116 2.01 -3.90 -7.38
CA THR A 116 1.13 -4.97 -6.86
C THR A 116 -0.33 -4.62 -7.04
N SER A 117 -0.66 -3.35 -6.85
CA SER A 117 -2.00 -2.81 -7.06
C SER A 117 -1.95 -1.31 -7.30
N ALA A 118 -2.85 -0.82 -8.13
CA ALA A 118 -3.00 0.61 -8.40
C ALA A 118 -4.45 0.94 -8.72
N ALA A 119 -4.85 2.18 -8.45
CA ALA A 119 -6.13 2.74 -8.83
C ALA A 119 -6.05 4.27 -8.89
N TRP A 120 -7.04 4.89 -9.52
CA TRP A 120 -7.21 6.33 -9.48
C TRP A 120 -7.47 6.79 -8.05
N GLY A 121 -6.67 7.69 -7.54
CA GLY A 121 -6.80 8.32 -6.23
C GLY A 121 -7.60 9.62 -6.33
N ALA A 122 -8.84 9.61 -5.84
CA ALA A 122 -9.72 10.77 -5.94
C ALA A 122 -9.23 11.99 -5.15
N ALA A 123 -8.59 11.74 -3.99
CA ALA A 123 -8.02 12.81 -3.16
C ALA A 123 -6.69 13.36 -3.73
N LEU A 124 -5.95 12.52 -4.47
CA LEU A 124 -4.68 12.90 -5.09
C LEU A 124 -4.84 13.48 -6.49
N GLY A 125 -5.96 13.22 -7.17
CA GLY A 125 -6.21 13.62 -8.55
C GLY A 125 -5.32 12.91 -9.57
N THR A 126 -4.75 11.77 -9.22
CA THR A 126 -3.88 10.94 -10.08
C THR A 126 -3.87 9.50 -9.62
N THR A 127 -3.30 8.59 -10.42
CA THR A 127 -3.16 7.19 -10.03
C THR A 127 -2.16 7.01 -8.89
N ALA A 128 -2.61 6.31 -7.85
CA ALA A 128 -1.78 5.85 -6.74
C ALA A 128 -1.70 4.32 -6.72
N GLY A 129 -0.62 3.78 -6.19
CA GLY A 129 -0.43 2.34 -6.11
C GLY A 129 0.55 1.92 -5.01
N LEU A 130 0.73 0.62 -4.91
CA LEU A 130 1.73 -0.03 -4.08
C LEU A 130 2.61 -0.91 -4.95
N ALA A 131 3.88 -1.01 -4.61
CA ALA A 131 4.85 -1.83 -5.32
C ALA A 131 5.86 -2.44 -4.36
N TYR A 132 6.34 -3.64 -4.66
CA TYR A 132 7.56 -4.15 -4.05
C TYR A 132 8.76 -3.81 -4.92
N ILE A 133 9.76 -3.21 -4.31
CA ILE A 133 11.04 -2.93 -4.97
C ILE A 133 12.18 -3.66 -4.27
N ARG A 134 13.23 -3.95 -5.03
CA ARG A 134 14.48 -4.57 -4.59
C ARG A 134 15.68 -3.82 -5.16
N ASP A 135 16.80 -3.93 -4.50
CA ASP A 135 18.08 -3.49 -5.09
C ASP A 135 18.55 -4.54 -6.12
N PRO A 136 18.85 -4.17 -7.38
CA PRO A 136 19.42 -5.09 -8.37
C PRO A 136 20.74 -5.71 -7.94
N ALA A 137 21.54 -5.03 -7.12
CA ALA A 137 22.78 -5.56 -6.54
C ALA A 137 22.53 -6.64 -5.46
N GLY A 138 21.26 -6.81 -5.03
CA GLY A 138 20.88 -7.74 -3.97
C GLY A 138 21.12 -7.19 -2.56
N ASP A 139 21.40 -5.93 -2.42
CA ASP A 139 21.59 -5.28 -1.12
C ASP A 139 20.25 -4.99 -0.43
N PRO A 140 20.26 -4.74 0.89
CA PRO A 140 19.06 -4.34 1.61
C PRO A 140 18.47 -3.03 1.07
N VAL A 141 17.15 -3.01 0.85
CA VAL A 141 16.44 -1.79 0.41
C VAL A 141 16.31 -0.83 1.59
N THR A 142 17.23 0.10 1.71
CA THR A 142 17.26 1.11 2.76
C THR A 142 16.30 2.26 2.46
N PRO A 143 15.92 3.07 3.48
CA PRO A 143 15.19 4.31 3.22
C PRO A 143 15.94 5.29 2.30
N GLU A 144 17.26 5.26 2.33
CA GLU A 144 18.14 6.06 1.46
C GLU A 144 17.99 5.61 0.01
N PHE A 145 18.08 4.31 -0.27
CA PHE A 145 17.86 3.73 -1.59
C PHE A 145 16.52 4.18 -2.19
N VAL A 146 15.45 4.19 -1.37
CA VAL A 146 14.12 4.62 -1.83
C VAL A 146 14.08 6.12 -2.17
N ARG A 147 14.75 6.97 -1.39
CA ARG A 147 14.65 8.43 -1.56
C ARG A 147 15.53 9.02 -2.67
N THR A 148 16.63 8.36 -3.00
CA THR A 148 17.66 8.93 -3.89
C THR A 148 17.50 8.57 -5.35
N GLY A 149 16.66 7.59 -5.70
CA GLY A 149 16.47 7.15 -7.09
C GLY A 149 15.45 7.99 -7.85
N SER A 150 15.60 8.01 -9.17
CA SER A 150 14.55 8.46 -10.11
C SER A 150 13.71 7.25 -10.50
N TYR A 151 12.39 7.36 -10.35
CA TYR A 151 11.50 6.22 -10.55
C TYR A 151 10.52 6.41 -11.68
N GLU A 152 10.31 5.33 -12.40
CA GLU A 152 9.42 5.24 -13.55
C GLU A 152 8.65 3.92 -13.51
N VAL A 153 7.53 3.86 -14.22
CA VAL A 153 6.77 2.63 -14.48
C VAL A 153 6.62 2.43 -15.97
N ASN A 154 6.68 1.19 -16.41
CA ASN A 154 6.40 0.82 -17.79
C ASN A 154 4.93 0.40 -17.91
N VAL A 155 4.13 1.25 -18.52
CA VAL A 155 2.71 1.03 -18.74
C VAL A 155 2.48 0.72 -20.21
N GLY A 156 2.32 -0.56 -20.55
CA GLY A 156 2.07 -0.98 -21.92
C GLY A 156 3.16 -0.61 -22.92
N GLY A 157 4.42 -0.48 -22.48
CA GLY A 157 5.57 -0.06 -23.31
C GLY A 157 5.90 1.42 -23.21
N GLU A 158 5.05 2.22 -22.57
CA GLU A 158 5.32 3.64 -22.32
C GLU A 158 5.94 3.84 -20.92
N ILE A 159 7.04 4.58 -20.87
CA ILE A 159 7.72 4.91 -19.61
C ILE A 159 7.10 6.16 -19.02
N ARG A 160 6.62 6.05 -17.80
CA ARG A 160 5.92 7.12 -17.07
C ARG A 160 6.61 7.39 -15.74
N ALA A 161 6.89 8.65 -15.46
CA ALA A 161 7.50 9.06 -14.18
C ALA A 161 6.54 8.83 -13.01
N VAL A 162 7.07 8.34 -11.90
CA VAL A 162 6.34 8.17 -10.64
C VAL A 162 7.15 8.68 -9.46
N THR A 163 6.44 9.15 -8.44
CA THR A 163 7.04 9.46 -7.13
C THR A 163 6.84 8.26 -6.21
N ILE A 164 7.91 7.84 -5.53
CA ILE A 164 7.89 6.71 -4.58
C ILE A 164 8.11 7.19 -3.16
N SER A 165 7.40 6.60 -2.20
CA SER A 165 7.51 6.92 -0.79
C SER A 165 7.31 5.69 0.09
N LEU A 166 7.95 5.69 1.27
CA LEU A 166 7.68 4.73 2.35
C LEU A 166 6.44 5.10 3.18
N ARG A 167 5.92 6.31 2.98
CA ARG A 167 4.70 6.79 3.66
C ARG A 167 3.53 6.81 2.69
N PRO A 168 2.30 6.69 3.21
CA PRO A 168 1.11 6.90 2.38
C PRO A 168 1.14 8.25 1.70
N PRO A 169 0.69 8.37 0.44
CA PRO A 169 0.66 9.64 -0.26
C PRO A 169 -0.42 10.60 0.27
N PHE A 170 -1.52 10.06 0.80
CA PHE A 170 -2.61 10.84 1.37
C PHE A 170 -2.61 10.73 2.91
N ASP A 171 -2.64 11.86 3.60
CA ASP A 171 -2.68 11.98 5.06
C ASP A 171 -1.67 11.05 5.75
N PRO A 172 -0.36 11.20 5.48
CA PRO A 172 0.69 10.29 5.95
C PRO A 172 0.83 10.23 7.47
N ALA A 173 0.38 11.25 8.18
CA ALA A 173 0.36 11.30 9.63
C ALA A 173 -0.91 10.68 10.24
N GLY A 174 -1.95 10.42 9.45
CA GLY A 174 -3.22 9.88 9.92
C GLY A 174 -4.04 10.87 10.77
N GLU A 175 -3.89 12.16 10.52
CA GLU A 175 -4.54 13.23 11.29
C GLU A 175 -6.05 13.22 11.12
N ARG A 176 -6.54 13.00 9.90
CA ARG A 176 -7.98 12.92 9.62
C ARG A 176 -8.66 11.77 10.39
N VAL A 177 -8.03 10.61 10.44
CA VAL A 177 -8.56 9.44 11.16
C VAL A 177 -8.63 9.69 12.67
N ARG A 178 -7.71 10.50 13.19
CA ARG A 178 -7.66 10.86 14.61
C ARG A 178 -8.52 12.07 14.98
N GLY A 179 -9.16 12.72 13.99
CA GLY A 179 -9.94 13.91 14.22
C GLY A 179 -9.12 15.16 14.57
N SER A 180 -7.81 15.13 14.29
CA SER A 180 -6.89 16.25 14.58
C SER A 180 -6.70 17.20 13.39
N ALA A 181 -7.31 16.91 12.25
CA ALA A 181 -7.37 17.82 11.11
C ALA A 181 -8.62 18.71 11.26
N GLY A 182 -8.46 19.84 11.92
CA GLY A 182 -9.40 20.95 11.92
C GLY A 182 -9.23 21.82 10.70
#